data_ab6f8aa3c4f98549fd0d06c4ab412e66
#
_entry.id   ab6f8aa3c4f98549fd0d06c4ab412e66
#
_cell.length_a   1.000
_cell.length_b   1.000
_cell.length_c   1.000
_cell.angle_alpha   90.00
_cell.angle_beta   90.00
_cell.angle_gamma   90.00
#
_symmetry.space_group_name_H-M   'P 1'
#
loop_
_entity.id
_entity.type
_entity.pdbx_description
1 polymer ?
#
loop_
_entity_poly.entity_id
_entity_poly.type
_entity_poly.pdbx_seq_one_letter_code
_entity_poly.pdbx_strand_id
1 'polypeptide(L)'
;PGVALNSPWDLALDGSRLYVAMAGSHQIWVIDLDGGEARPAAGSGREGVVEGAALEAELAQPSGLALDDGGRLYWADAESSTVRYLEIGEGGGTALLAGSGNGLFDFGDVDGVGREVRFQHPLGVASDGTRVFVADTYNDKIKVIDAATGEVSTLAGGEAGWADGASPRFDEPGGLHFADGLLYVADTNNHTVRVVDPGTGEASTLVLFGIEQFPYSGAGDAPVLRLDPAVVAPGPGLLEVDVVLPPGYKVNDVAPFSLVWSVGGGVVGLGPDADLSVVSPEFPIAIPVEFASGSGVVAADLTLYYCETGATQLCLVDRVRLELAMEVRAGGGSRALLEYAVPPPAG
;
A
#
# COMPACT_ATOMS: atom_id res chain seq x y z
N PRO A 1 -4.31 -34.11 7.79
CA PRO A 1 -5.19 -32.96 7.64
C PRO A 1 -4.55 -31.79 8.36
N GLY A 2 -4.14 -30.76 7.60
CA GLY A 2 -3.52 -29.57 8.16
C GLY A 2 -4.52 -28.81 9.02
N VAL A 3 -4.07 -28.25 10.14
CA VAL A 3 -4.83 -27.25 10.88
C VAL A 3 -4.81 -25.97 10.04
N ALA A 4 -5.98 -25.42 9.75
CA ALA A 4 -6.05 -24.14 9.07
C ALA A 4 -5.54 -23.05 10.02
N LEU A 5 -4.69 -22.16 9.51
CA LEU A 5 -4.30 -20.94 10.21
C LEU A 5 -5.53 -20.03 10.32
N ASN A 6 -5.62 -19.28 11.42
CA ASN A 6 -6.75 -18.40 11.67
C ASN A 6 -6.34 -16.93 11.57
N SER A 7 -6.56 -16.34 10.40
CA SER A 7 -6.19 -14.96 10.07
C SER A 7 -4.73 -14.65 10.42
N PRO A 8 -3.75 -15.27 9.74
CA PRO A 8 -2.34 -14.87 9.88
C PRO A 8 -2.15 -13.48 9.28
N TRP A 9 -1.55 -12.56 10.05
CA TRP A 9 -1.37 -11.17 9.64
C TRP A 9 0.08 -10.81 9.37
N ASP A 10 1.00 -11.27 10.24
CA ASP A 10 2.40 -10.94 10.08
C ASP A 10 3.32 -12.08 10.54
N LEU A 11 4.57 -12.01 10.15
CA LEU A 11 5.58 -13.04 10.33
C LEU A 11 6.88 -12.42 10.86
N ALA A 12 7.51 -13.10 11.82
CA ALA A 12 8.85 -12.75 12.29
C ALA A 12 9.72 -14.00 12.38
N LEU A 13 10.93 -13.95 11.82
CA LEU A 13 11.84 -15.09 11.73
C LEU A 13 13.00 -14.97 12.73
N ASP A 14 13.18 -16.00 13.58
CA ASP A 14 14.29 -16.16 14.49
C ASP A 14 15.01 -17.51 14.21
N GLY A 15 16.05 -17.47 13.41
CA GLY A 15 16.73 -18.68 12.97
C GLY A 15 15.79 -19.63 12.23
N SER A 16 15.50 -20.81 12.78
CA SER A 16 14.52 -21.77 12.23
C SER A 16 13.13 -21.64 12.84
N ARG A 17 12.86 -20.63 13.67
CA ARG A 17 11.56 -20.39 14.28
C ARG A 17 10.84 -19.25 13.57
N LEU A 18 9.70 -19.56 12.99
CA LEU A 18 8.81 -18.57 12.37
C LEU A 18 7.66 -18.25 13.32
N TYR A 19 7.64 -17.04 13.85
CA TYR A 19 6.50 -16.53 14.62
C TYR A 19 5.43 -15.98 13.69
N VAL A 20 4.18 -16.22 14.03
CA VAL A 20 3.01 -15.85 13.22
C VAL A 20 1.99 -15.15 14.11
N ALA A 21 1.60 -13.93 13.79
CA ALA A 21 0.47 -13.26 14.40
C ALA A 21 -0.84 -13.86 13.88
N MET A 22 -1.58 -14.54 14.76
CA MET A 22 -2.86 -15.18 14.47
C MET A 22 -3.99 -14.31 15.03
N ALA A 23 -4.36 -13.25 14.31
CA ALA A 23 -5.36 -12.29 14.78
C ALA A 23 -6.70 -12.97 15.13
N GLY A 24 -7.17 -13.86 14.29
CA GLY A 24 -8.47 -14.52 14.48
C GLY A 24 -8.55 -15.52 15.63
N SER A 25 -7.42 -15.92 16.21
CA SER A 25 -7.37 -16.75 17.43
C SER A 25 -6.79 -16.02 18.63
N HIS A 26 -6.50 -14.72 18.52
CA HIS A 26 -5.91 -13.90 19.59
C HIS A 26 -4.65 -14.54 20.18
N GLN A 27 -3.77 -15.02 19.29
CA GLN A 27 -2.56 -15.77 19.66
C GLN A 27 -1.39 -15.39 18.75
N ILE A 28 -0.19 -15.60 19.28
CA ILE A 28 1.04 -15.68 18.48
C ILE A 28 1.44 -17.16 18.46
N TRP A 29 1.70 -17.69 17.28
CA TRP A 29 2.17 -19.05 17.07
C TRP A 29 3.64 -19.06 16.70
N VAL A 30 4.32 -20.17 17.00
CA VAL A 30 5.66 -20.46 16.50
C VAL A 30 5.63 -21.75 15.69
N ILE A 31 6.26 -21.69 14.53
CA ILE A 31 6.47 -22.84 13.63
C ILE A 31 7.97 -23.16 13.61
N ASP A 32 8.32 -24.37 13.94
CA ASP A 32 9.67 -24.89 13.74
C ASP A 32 9.82 -25.29 12.26
N LEU A 33 10.66 -24.56 11.52
CA LEU A 33 10.85 -24.78 10.09
C LEU A 33 11.66 -26.05 9.80
N ASP A 34 12.45 -26.57 10.75
CA ASP A 34 13.21 -27.79 10.60
C ASP A 34 12.33 -29.04 10.82
N GLY A 35 11.46 -29.00 11.82
CA GLY A 35 10.57 -30.11 12.19
C GLY A 35 9.16 -29.99 11.63
N GLY A 36 8.72 -28.83 11.20
CA GLY A 36 7.38 -28.57 10.73
C GLY A 36 6.30 -28.53 11.84
N GLU A 37 6.72 -28.49 13.11
CA GLU A 37 5.79 -28.39 14.23
C GLU A 37 5.33 -26.94 14.44
N ALA A 38 4.01 -26.77 14.64
CA ALA A 38 3.40 -25.50 14.95
C ALA A 38 2.68 -25.55 16.31
N ARG A 39 2.88 -24.54 17.14
CA ARG A 39 2.25 -24.43 18.45
C ARG A 39 2.04 -22.98 18.86
N PRO A 40 1.10 -22.68 19.76
CA PRO A 40 1.02 -21.36 20.37
C PRO A 40 2.33 -21.00 21.11
N ALA A 41 2.79 -19.76 20.93
CA ALA A 41 3.89 -19.14 21.66
C ALA A 41 3.37 -18.18 22.72
N ALA A 42 2.28 -17.46 22.43
CA ALA A 42 1.60 -16.58 23.39
C ALA A 42 0.09 -16.53 23.08
N GLY A 43 -0.70 -16.20 24.09
CA GLY A 43 -2.15 -16.06 24.02
C GLY A 43 -2.92 -17.33 24.38
N SER A 44 -3.95 -17.18 25.20
CA SER A 44 -4.85 -18.26 25.63
C SER A 44 -5.93 -18.59 24.59
N GLY A 45 -6.05 -17.78 23.53
CA GLY A 45 -7.14 -17.85 22.56
C GLY A 45 -8.38 -17.04 22.96
N ARG A 46 -8.33 -16.35 24.10
CA ARG A 46 -9.39 -15.41 24.51
C ARG A 46 -8.96 -13.99 24.19
N GLU A 47 -9.88 -13.20 23.70
CA GLU A 47 -9.69 -11.78 23.46
C GLU A 47 -9.63 -11.01 24.79
N GLY A 48 -8.59 -10.19 24.95
CA GLY A 48 -8.42 -9.38 26.14
C GLY A 48 -7.03 -8.74 26.26
N VAL A 49 -6.75 -8.16 27.42
CA VAL A 49 -5.50 -7.43 27.71
C VAL A 49 -4.82 -7.96 28.98
N VAL A 50 -4.85 -9.26 29.19
CA VAL A 50 -4.21 -9.91 30.35
C VAL A 50 -2.76 -10.23 30.02
N GLU A 51 -1.86 -9.81 30.91
CA GLU A 51 -0.42 -10.07 30.85
C GLU A 51 -0.03 -11.25 31.75
N GLY A 52 1.22 -11.73 31.64
CA GLY A 52 1.77 -12.76 32.51
C GLY A 52 2.29 -13.98 31.76
N ALA A 53 2.00 -15.18 32.24
CA ALA A 53 2.48 -16.40 31.59
C ALA A 53 2.02 -16.47 30.13
N ALA A 54 2.93 -16.78 29.21
CA ALA A 54 2.71 -16.60 27.78
C ALA A 54 1.40 -17.24 27.28
N LEU A 55 1.08 -18.47 27.67
CA LEU A 55 -0.12 -19.16 27.21
C LEU A 55 -1.39 -18.89 28.03
N GLU A 56 -1.28 -18.13 29.12
CA GLU A 56 -2.41 -17.67 29.92
C GLU A 56 -2.82 -16.23 29.61
N ALA A 57 -1.97 -15.51 28.89
CA ALA A 57 -2.22 -14.14 28.45
C ALA A 57 -3.46 -14.06 27.55
N GLU A 58 -4.15 -12.92 27.58
CA GLU A 58 -5.22 -12.63 26.64
C GLU A 58 -4.76 -11.51 25.71
N LEU A 59 -4.79 -11.76 24.40
CA LEU A 59 -4.38 -10.84 23.35
C LEU A 59 -5.63 -10.36 22.60
N ALA A 60 -5.52 -9.21 21.91
CA ALA A 60 -6.64 -8.63 21.19
C ALA A 60 -6.26 -8.30 19.73
N GLN A 61 -6.31 -9.31 18.88
CA GLN A 61 -5.97 -9.27 17.47
C GLN A 61 -4.51 -8.84 17.22
N PRO A 62 -3.50 -9.65 17.66
CA PRO A 62 -2.11 -9.36 17.35
C PRO A 62 -1.92 -9.25 15.85
N SER A 63 -1.31 -8.14 15.40
CA SER A 63 -1.19 -7.78 13.99
C SER A 63 0.27 -7.80 13.56
N GLY A 64 0.99 -6.68 13.58
CA GLY A 64 2.40 -6.61 13.20
C GLY A 64 3.32 -7.24 14.23
N LEU A 65 4.42 -7.85 13.77
CA LEU A 65 5.43 -8.50 14.59
C LEU A 65 6.82 -7.90 14.34
N ALA A 66 7.61 -7.73 15.40
CA ALA A 66 9.02 -7.37 15.29
C ALA A 66 9.85 -8.11 16.34
N LEU A 67 11.06 -8.52 15.96
CA LEU A 67 12.03 -9.12 16.87
C LEU A 67 13.15 -8.12 17.17
N ASP A 68 13.69 -8.19 18.38
CA ASP A 68 14.99 -7.59 18.69
C ASP A 68 16.07 -8.66 18.89
N ASP A 69 17.32 -8.23 18.91
CA ASP A 69 18.46 -9.10 19.18
C ASP A 69 18.53 -9.55 20.65
N GLY A 70 17.73 -8.96 21.53
CA GLY A 70 17.64 -9.25 22.96
C GLY A 70 16.74 -10.44 23.29
N GLY A 71 16.00 -10.98 22.31
CA GLY A 71 15.08 -12.10 22.50
C GLY A 71 13.67 -11.67 22.90
N ARG A 72 13.26 -10.48 22.51
CA ARG A 72 11.87 -10.03 22.61
C ARG A 72 11.19 -10.05 21.27
N LEU A 73 9.97 -10.57 21.26
CA LEU A 73 9.03 -10.46 20.16
C LEU A 73 7.98 -9.42 20.51
N TYR A 74 7.97 -8.30 19.81
CA TYR A 74 6.99 -7.24 19.95
C TYR A 74 5.83 -7.44 18.99
N TRP A 75 4.63 -6.96 19.39
CA TRP A 75 3.49 -6.89 18.48
C TRP A 75 2.59 -5.69 18.75
N ALA A 76 1.94 -5.22 17.70
CA ALA A 76 0.78 -4.37 17.79
C ALA A 76 -0.44 -5.24 18.16
N ASP A 77 -1.13 -4.90 19.23
CA ASP A 77 -2.33 -5.58 19.70
C ASP A 77 -3.52 -4.68 19.35
N ALA A 78 -4.03 -4.81 18.10
CA ALA A 78 -4.80 -3.78 17.40
C ALA A 78 -6.08 -3.37 18.15
N GLU A 79 -6.90 -4.34 18.57
CA GLU A 79 -8.18 -4.04 19.24
C GLU A 79 -8.02 -3.51 20.66
N SER A 80 -6.90 -3.83 21.32
CA SER A 80 -6.58 -3.23 22.63
C SER A 80 -5.86 -1.89 22.52
N SER A 81 -5.48 -1.49 21.31
CA SER A 81 -4.70 -0.27 21.06
C SER A 81 -3.44 -0.19 21.93
N THR A 82 -2.69 -1.31 21.96
CA THR A 82 -1.46 -1.42 22.76
C THR A 82 -0.31 -2.01 21.93
N VAL A 83 0.91 -1.79 22.41
CA VAL A 83 2.11 -2.50 21.97
C VAL A 83 2.62 -3.35 23.13
N ARG A 84 2.80 -4.64 22.86
CA ARG A 84 3.16 -5.63 23.86
C ARG A 84 4.38 -6.44 23.39
N TYR A 85 4.94 -7.25 24.27
CA TYR A 85 6.05 -8.13 23.92
C TYR A 85 5.97 -9.48 24.66
N LEU A 86 6.62 -10.49 24.07
CA LEU A 86 6.92 -11.77 24.66
C LEU A 86 8.43 -11.86 24.91
N GLU A 87 8.85 -12.18 26.15
CA GLU A 87 10.22 -12.63 26.41
C GLU A 87 10.37 -14.05 25.85
N ILE A 88 11.16 -14.20 24.78
CA ILE A 88 11.40 -15.52 24.15
C ILE A 88 12.35 -16.33 25.04
N GLY A 89 11.91 -17.49 25.50
CA GLY A 89 12.74 -18.37 26.30
C GLY A 89 11.95 -19.23 27.28
N GLU A 90 12.66 -20.06 28.04
CA GLU A 90 12.05 -20.92 29.06
C GLU A 90 11.50 -20.07 30.22
N GLY A 91 10.19 -20.20 30.45
CA GLY A 91 9.50 -19.42 31.49
C GLY A 91 9.19 -17.98 31.09
N GLY A 92 9.39 -17.61 29.83
CA GLY A 92 9.04 -16.28 29.32
C GLY A 92 7.56 -15.95 29.43
N GLY A 93 7.26 -14.68 29.59
CA GLY A 93 5.90 -14.16 29.70
C GLY A 93 5.65 -12.98 28.78
N THR A 94 4.39 -12.56 28.74
CA THR A 94 3.98 -11.36 28.01
C THR A 94 3.89 -10.17 28.93
N ALA A 95 4.23 -8.99 28.42
CA ALA A 95 4.05 -7.73 29.12
C ALA A 95 3.65 -6.61 28.16
N LEU A 96 3.05 -5.57 28.72
CA LEU A 96 2.77 -4.33 28.04
C LEU A 96 4.07 -3.52 27.88
N LEU A 97 4.35 -3.04 26.68
CA LEU A 97 5.41 -2.06 26.43
C LEU A 97 4.82 -0.64 26.55
N ALA A 98 3.73 -0.38 25.82
CA ALA A 98 3.03 0.90 25.83
C ALA A 98 1.55 0.75 25.43
N GLY A 99 0.74 1.70 25.85
CA GLY A 99 -0.71 1.71 25.70
C GLY A 99 -1.40 1.57 27.05
N SER A 100 -2.69 1.87 27.16
CA SER A 100 -3.35 1.93 28.49
C SER A 100 -3.44 0.57 29.18
N GLY A 101 -3.73 -0.47 28.43
CA GLY A 101 -4.00 -1.79 28.97
C GLY A 101 -5.23 -1.89 29.87
N ASN A 102 -6.13 -0.91 29.84
CA ASN A 102 -7.34 -0.87 30.69
C ASN A 102 -8.55 -1.58 30.06
N GLY A 103 -8.39 -2.15 28.86
CA GLY A 103 -9.43 -2.82 28.10
C GLY A 103 -9.36 -2.49 26.61
N LEU A 104 -10.33 -3.00 25.85
CA LEU A 104 -10.32 -2.93 24.37
C LEU A 104 -10.66 -1.52 23.81
N PHE A 105 -11.27 -0.64 24.60
CA PHE A 105 -11.82 0.63 24.11
C PHE A 105 -11.15 1.87 24.72
N ASP A 106 -9.97 1.72 25.32
CA ASP A 106 -9.20 2.85 25.86
C ASP A 106 -8.11 3.27 24.87
N PHE A 107 -8.54 3.88 23.76
CA PHE A 107 -7.71 4.35 22.66
C PHE A 107 -7.66 5.89 22.60
N GLY A 108 -6.76 6.42 21.79
CA GLY A 108 -6.60 7.85 21.57
C GLY A 108 -5.27 8.19 20.92
N ASP A 109 -4.81 9.42 21.10
CA ASP A 109 -3.55 9.91 20.58
C ASP A 109 -2.80 10.67 21.68
N VAL A 110 -2.06 9.95 22.51
CA VAL A 110 -1.30 10.52 23.64
C VAL A 110 0.08 9.89 23.70
N ASP A 111 1.11 10.72 23.61
CA ASP A 111 2.50 10.34 23.89
C ASP A 111 2.72 10.30 25.40
N GLY A 112 3.75 9.58 25.88
CA GLY A 112 4.04 9.43 27.30
C GLY A 112 4.85 8.18 27.62
N VAL A 113 4.65 7.58 28.80
CA VAL A 113 5.39 6.39 29.23
C VAL A 113 4.43 5.26 29.60
N GLY A 114 4.66 4.08 29.01
CA GLY A 114 3.95 2.86 29.37
C GLY A 114 2.42 3.01 29.28
N ARG A 115 1.74 2.93 30.42
CA ARG A 115 0.26 2.97 30.49
C ARG A 115 -0.37 4.36 30.32
N GLU A 116 0.43 5.43 30.28
CA GLU A 116 -0.06 6.78 30.01
C GLU A 116 -0.35 7.00 28.53
N VAL A 117 0.27 6.19 27.68
CA VAL A 117 0.18 6.28 26.21
C VAL A 117 -1.21 5.87 25.71
N ARG A 118 -1.63 6.50 24.61
CA ARG A 118 -2.78 6.06 23.81
C ARG A 118 -2.37 5.96 22.37
N PHE A 119 -2.67 4.81 21.78
CA PHE A 119 -2.69 4.55 20.35
C PHE A 119 -4.13 4.42 19.87
N GLN A 120 -4.32 4.37 18.56
CA GLN A 120 -5.61 4.05 17.98
C GLN A 120 -5.43 3.02 16.85
N HIS A 121 -5.79 1.78 17.18
CA HIS A 121 -5.76 0.63 16.25
C HIS A 121 -4.39 0.48 15.55
N PRO A 122 -3.28 0.35 16.30
CA PRO A 122 -1.96 0.18 15.70
C PRO A 122 -1.89 -1.16 14.97
N LEU A 123 -1.35 -1.18 13.74
CA LEU A 123 -1.26 -2.40 12.95
C LEU A 123 0.16 -2.90 12.77
N GLY A 124 1.11 -2.05 12.43
CA GLY A 124 2.48 -2.42 12.15
C GLY A 124 3.44 -2.10 13.29
N VAL A 125 4.43 -2.96 13.48
CA VAL A 125 5.60 -2.67 14.32
C VAL A 125 6.88 -3.05 13.60
N ALA A 126 7.97 -2.34 13.90
CA ALA A 126 9.32 -2.68 13.47
C ALA A 126 10.30 -2.36 14.60
N SER A 127 11.48 -2.98 14.62
CA SER A 127 12.50 -2.73 15.64
C SER A 127 13.87 -2.50 15.03
N ASP A 128 14.66 -1.59 15.64
CA ASP A 128 16.10 -1.43 15.36
C ASP A 128 16.98 -2.06 16.46
N GLY A 129 16.37 -2.82 17.36
CA GLY A 129 17.01 -3.46 18.51
C GLY A 129 16.98 -2.62 19.80
N THR A 130 16.78 -1.31 19.70
CA THR A 130 16.69 -0.39 20.85
C THR A 130 15.37 0.39 20.91
N ARG A 131 14.77 0.59 19.76
CA ARG A 131 13.50 1.28 19.59
C ARG A 131 12.50 0.34 18.89
N VAL A 132 11.23 0.53 19.20
CA VAL A 132 10.10 -0.08 18.49
C VAL A 132 9.34 1.02 17.79
N PHE A 133 9.23 0.93 16.47
CA PHE A 133 8.42 1.83 15.65
C PHE A 133 7.02 1.25 15.51
N VAL A 134 6.02 2.09 15.53
CA VAL A 134 4.62 1.71 15.53
C VAL A 134 3.87 2.50 14.46
N ALA A 135 3.19 1.81 13.57
CA ALA A 135 2.16 2.42 12.75
C ALA A 135 0.90 2.57 13.60
N ASP A 136 0.68 3.79 14.11
CA ASP A 136 -0.51 4.17 14.86
C ASP A 136 -1.60 4.55 13.87
N THR A 137 -2.17 3.52 13.24
CA THR A 137 -2.86 3.52 11.95
C THR A 137 -3.98 4.55 11.89
N TYR A 138 -4.92 4.51 12.83
CA TYR A 138 -6.07 5.43 12.81
C TYR A 138 -5.76 6.84 13.35
N ASN A 139 -4.51 7.08 13.78
CA ASN A 139 -4.00 8.40 14.08
C ASN A 139 -3.13 8.98 12.95
N ASP A 140 -2.98 8.25 11.82
CA ASP A 140 -2.16 8.64 10.67
C ASP A 140 -0.71 8.99 11.05
N LYS A 141 -0.13 8.21 11.99
CA LYS A 141 1.17 8.49 12.59
C LYS A 141 2.10 7.30 12.59
N ILE A 142 3.36 7.62 12.59
CA ILE A 142 4.41 6.71 13.03
C ILE A 142 4.90 7.19 14.40
N LYS A 143 4.78 6.34 15.41
CA LYS A 143 5.31 6.58 16.74
C LYS A 143 6.56 5.74 16.98
N VAL A 144 7.40 6.19 17.91
CA VAL A 144 8.60 5.47 18.34
C VAL A 144 8.56 5.25 19.85
N ILE A 145 8.91 4.04 20.28
CA ILE A 145 8.98 3.61 21.68
C ILE A 145 10.43 3.28 22.00
N ASP A 146 10.97 3.82 23.06
CA ASP A 146 12.20 3.32 23.67
C ASP A 146 11.91 1.95 24.32
N ALA A 147 12.56 0.89 23.84
CA ALA A 147 12.26 -0.48 24.26
C ALA A 147 12.65 -0.79 25.71
N ALA A 148 13.51 0.03 26.32
CA ALA A 148 13.95 -0.15 27.71
C ALA A 148 13.04 0.58 28.70
N THR A 149 12.52 1.75 28.34
CA THR A 149 11.76 2.62 29.23
C THR A 149 10.26 2.62 29.00
N GLY A 150 9.82 2.25 27.79
CA GLY A 150 8.43 2.37 27.33
C GLY A 150 8.04 3.83 27.07
N GLU A 151 8.99 4.75 26.90
CA GLU A 151 8.73 6.13 26.52
C GLU A 151 8.34 6.19 25.03
N VAL A 152 7.22 6.83 24.74
CA VAL A 152 6.64 6.97 23.40
C VAL A 152 6.61 8.41 22.99
N SER A 153 7.01 8.67 21.75
CA SER A 153 6.85 9.95 21.08
C SER A 153 6.39 9.77 19.64
N THR A 154 5.73 10.80 19.11
CA THR A 154 5.40 10.85 17.68
C THR A 154 6.67 11.13 16.88
N LEU A 155 7.01 10.22 15.96
CA LEU A 155 8.15 10.38 15.04
C LEU A 155 7.74 11.19 13.81
N ALA A 156 6.59 10.86 13.21
CA ALA A 156 6.15 11.45 11.95
C ALA A 156 4.63 11.33 11.78
N GLY A 157 4.02 12.19 10.95
CA GLY A 157 2.58 12.17 10.67
C GLY A 157 1.75 13.01 11.63
N GLY A 158 0.42 12.88 11.54
CA GLY A 158 -0.53 13.56 12.44
C GLY A 158 -1.85 14.01 11.81
N GLU A 159 -1.86 14.38 10.57
CA GLU A 159 -3.08 14.64 9.81
C GLU A 159 -3.11 13.68 8.63
N ALA A 160 -4.28 13.10 8.35
CA ALA A 160 -4.48 12.25 7.19
C ALA A 160 -4.08 12.96 5.89
N GLY A 161 -3.48 12.23 4.97
CA GLY A 161 -3.12 12.73 3.66
C GLY A 161 -1.72 12.32 3.23
N TRP A 162 -1.24 12.95 2.17
CA TRP A 162 0.07 12.68 1.60
C TRP A 162 0.94 13.92 1.61
N ALA A 163 2.13 13.83 2.18
CA ALA A 163 3.19 14.83 2.06
C ALA A 163 4.56 14.20 2.35
N ASP A 164 5.58 14.58 1.58
CA ASP A 164 6.99 14.26 1.83
C ASP A 164 7.69 15.37 2.61
N GLY A 165 8.93 15.10 3.07
CA GLY A 165 9.82 16.04 3.74
C GLY A 165 9.74 16.00 5.25
N ALA A 166 10.04 17.15 5.89
CA ALA A 166 10.19 17.27 7.35
C ALA A 166 8.86 17.32 8.14
N SER A 167 7.74 17.43 7.45
CA SER A 167 6.40 17.38 8.05
C SER A 167 5.52 16.45 7.21
N PRO A 168 5.84 15.15 7.20
CA PRO A 168 5.15 14.20 6.35
C PRO A 168 3.72 13.96 6.83
N ARG A 169 2.86 13.57 5.91
CA ARG A 169 1.52 13.06 6.21
C ARG A 169 1.37 11.66 5.65
N PHE A 170 0.64 10.83 6.37
CA PHE A 170 0.25 9.49 6.01
C PHE A 170 -1.28 9.38 6.01
N ASP A 171 -1.78 8.28 5.47
CA ASP A 171 -3.20 7.94 5.51
C ASP A 171 -3.33 6.44 5.80
N GLU A 172 -3.71 6.14 7.04
CA GLU A 172 -3.78 4.79 7.60
C GLU A 172 -2.52 3.94 7.32
N PRO A 173 -1.32 4.39 7.77
CA PRO A 173 -0.10 3.61 7.61
C PRO A 173 -0.27 2.25 8.32
N GLY A 174 -0.01 1.16 7.59
CA GLY A 174 -0.26 -0.20 8.07
C GLY A 174 1.02 -0.94 8.44
N GLY A 175 1.73 -1.51 7.45
CA GLY A 175 2.94 -2.30 7.68
C GLY A 175 4.19 -1.46 7.86
N LEU A 176 5.11 -1.95 8.71
CA LEU A 176 6.42 -1.33 8.93
C LEU A 176 7.54 -2.35 8.73
N HIS A 177 8.67 -1.90 8.20
CA HIS A 177 9.89 -2.69 8.15
C HIS A 177 11.11 -1.79 8.36
N PHE A 178 12.01 -2.18 9.27
CA PHE A 178 13.27 -1.47 9.49
C PHE A 178 14.41 -2.22 8.78
N ALA A 179 15.09 -1.54 7.89
CA ALA A 179 16.25 -2.09 7.17
C ALA A 179 17.23 -0.98 6.80
N ASP A 180 18.52 -1.28 6.83
CA ASP A 180 19.61 -0.39 6.40
C ASP A 180 19.56 1.02 7.04
N GLY A 181 19.07 1.10 8.29
CA GLY A 181 18.98 2.35 9.03
C GLY A 181 17.77 3.21 8.69
N LEU A 182 16.86 2.73 7.86
CA LEU A 182 15.64 3.42 7.42
C LEU A 182 14.39 2.62 7.79
N LEU A 183 13.28 3.31 7.95
CA LEU A 183 11.98 2.71 8.19
C LEU A 183 11.13 2.78 6.91
N TYR A 184 10.72 1.63 6.43
CA TYR A 184 9.80 1.49 5.29
C TYR A 184 8.38 1.36 5.82
N VAL A 185 7.48 2.15 5.26
CA VAL A 185 6.08 2.28 5.69
C VAL A 185 5.17 1.95 4.52
N ALA A 186 4.28 0.99 4.69
CA ALA A 186 3.15 0.81 3.79
C ALA A 186 2.08 1.87 4.13
N ASP A 187 2.06 2.95 3.35
CA ASP A 187 1.13 4.07 3.49
C ASP A 187 -0.15 3.72 2.72
N THR A 188 -1.03 2.97 3.39
CA THR A 188 -2.01 2.09 2.78
C THR A 188 -3.03 2.83 1.92
N ASN A 189 -3.68 3.87 2.44
CA ASN A 189 -4.70 4.62 1.70
C ASN A 189 -4.08 5.60 0.70
N ASN A 190 -2.80 5.91 0.84
CA ASN A 190 -2.04 6.65 -0.19
C ASN A 190 -1.49 5.74 -1.30
N HIS A 191 -1.67 4.41 -1.20
CA HIS A 191 -1.22 3.41 -2.18
C HIS A 191 0.28 3.48 -2.49
N THR A 192 1.11 3.87 -1.50
CA THR A 192 2.55 4.11 -1.66
C THR A 192 3.35 3.39 -0.59
N VAL A 193 4.64 3.21 -0.86
CA VAL A 193 5.63 2.88 0.15
C VAL A 193 6.41 4.15 0.46
N ARG A 194 6.49 4.49 1.75
CA ARG A 194 7.25 5.65 2.22
C ARG A 194 8.51 5.19 2.92
N VAL A 195 9.54 6.00 2.83
CA VAL A 195 10.81 5.80 3.52
C VAL A 195 11.00 6.92 4.53
N VAL A 196 11.11 6.57 5.80
CA VAL A 196 11.24 7.52 6.91
C VAL A 196 12.63 7.40 7.53
N ASP A 197 13.31 8.52 7.73
CA ASP A 197 14.52 8.60 8.54
C ASP A 197 14.13 8.52 10.03
N PRO A 198 14.54 7.47 10.76
CA PRO A 198 14.13 7.28 12.15
C PRO A 198 14.84 8.22 13.14
N GLY A 199 15.77 9.04 12.67
CA GLY A 199 16.44 10.07 13.48
C GLY A 199 15.78 11.44 13.38
N THR A 200 15.15 11.74 12.25
CA THR A 200 14.56 13.07 11.98
C THR A 200 13.05 13.05 11.78
N GLY A 201 12.46 11.89 11.46
CA GLY A 201 11.05 11.77 11.07
C GLY A 201 10.77 12.28 9.65
N GLU A 202 11.79 12.71 8.91
CA GLU A 202 11.61 13.10 7.51
C GLU A 202 11.24 11.90 6.65
N ALA A 203 10.22 12.06 5.80
CA ALA A 203 9.76 11.00 4.92
C ALA A 203 9.89 11.38 3.45
N SER A 204 10.09 10.35 2.63
CA SER A 204 10.03 10.44 1.18
C SER A 204 9.23 9.27 0.60
N THR A 205 8.62 9.48 -0.54
CA THR A 205 7.94 8.39 -1.27
C THR A 205 8.97 7.56 -2.02
N LEU A 206 8.89 6.22 -1.87
CA LEU A 206 9.73 5.30 -2.63
C LEU A 206 9.29 5.28 -4.09
N VAL A 207 10.16 5.79 -4.96
CA VAL A 207 9.90 5.75 -6.41
C VAL A 207 10.23 4.37 -6.95
N LEU A 208 9.24 3.71 -7.53
CA LEU A 208 9.39 2.39 -8.16
C LEU A 208 9.50 2.56 -9.67
N PHE A 209 10.51 1.91 -10.27
CA PHE A 209 10.72 1.89 -11.71
C PHE A 209 10.45 0.49 -12.27
N GLY A 210 9.92 0.40 -13.49
CA GLY A 210 9.70 -0.86 -14.19
C GLY A 210 8.46 -1.63 -13.74
N ILE A 211 7.65 -1.09 -12.84
CA ILE A 211 6.36 -1.69 -12.45
C ILE A 211 5.33 -1.61 -13.58
N GLU A 212 5.46 -0.65 -14.47
CA GLU A 212 4.69 -0.49 -15.70
C GLU A 212 4.83 -1.67 -16.67
N GLN A 213 5.91 -2.44 -16.54
CA GLN A 213 6.15 -3.64 -17.37
C GLN A 213 5.46 -4.90 -16.82
N PHE A 214 4.97 -4.84 -15.60
CA PHE A 214 4.20 -5.94 -15.02
C PHE A 214 2.72 -5.71 -15.30
N PRO A 215 2.11 -6.48 -16.24
CA PRO A 215 0.67 -6.45 -16.36
C PRO A 215 0.11 -6.86 -14.99
N TYR A 216 -0.61 -5.96 -14.37
CA TYR A 216 -1.30 -6.27 -13.12
C TYR A 216 -2.30 -7.39 -13.38
N SER A 217 -1.93 -8.61 -13.01
CA SER A 217 -2.73 -9.81 -13.18
C SER A 217 -3.85 -9.96 -12.12
N GLY A 218 -4.21 -8.86 -11.48
CA GLY A 218 -5.28 -8.81 -10.49
C GLY A 218 -6.57 -8.31 -11.11
N ALA A 219 -7.47 -9.24 -11.40
CA ALA A 219 -8.82 -9.09 -11.95
C ALA A 219 -8.90 -8.90 -13.48
N GLY A 220 -9.52 -9.83 -14.14
CA GLY A 220 -10.10 -9.84 -15.50
C GLY A 220 -9.50 -8.94 -16.56
N ASP A 221 -9.51 -9.39 -17.80
CA ASP A 221 -9.10 -8.58 -18.95
C ASP A 221 -9.77 -7.19 -18.88
N ALA A 222 -8.96 -6.13 -19.02
CA ALA A 222 -9.50 -4.77 -19.12
C ALA A 222 -10.61 -4.73 -20.18
N PRO A 223 -11.75 -4.09 -19.93
CA PRO A 223 -12.81 -4.01 -20.92
C PRO A 223 -12.30 -3.38 -22.19
N VAL A 224 -12.61 -4.01 -23.33
CA VAL A 224 -12.23 -3.49 -24.66
C VAL A 224 -13.33 -2.58 -25.14
N LEU A 225 -12.99 -1.30 -25.35
CA LEU A 225 -13.85 -0.31 -25.98
C LEU A 225 -13.42 -0.11 -27.43
N ARG A 226 -14.28 -0.48 -28.37
CA ARG A 226 -14.05 -0.23 -29.79
C ARG A 226 -14.60 1.14 -30.17
N LEU A 227 -13.70 1.98 -30.67
CA LEU A 227 -13.99 3.34 -31.11
C LEU A 227 -14.42 3.36 -32.57
N ASP A 228 -15.09 4.43 -32.99
CA ASP A 228 -15.44 4.64 -34.40
C ASP A 228 -14.20 4.74 -35.25
N PRO A 229 -14.19 4.11 -36.44
CA PRO A 229 -13.01 4.07 -37.34
C PRO A 229 -12.52 5.46 -37.74
N ALA A 230 -11.21 5.67 -37.72
CA ALA A 230 -10.58 6.91 -38.17
C ALA A 230 -9.97 6.80 -39.56
N VAL A 231 -10.06 7.89 -40.34
CA VAL A 231 -9.42 8.02 -41.64
C VAL A 231 -8.37 9.13 -41.56
N VAL A 232 -7.09 8.76 -41.76
CA VAL A 232 -5.95 9.70 -41.72
C VAL A 232 -5.15 9.68 -43.03
N ALA A 233 -4.39 10.75 -43.27
CA ALA A 233 -3.49 10.84 -44.41
C ALA A 233 -2.13 10.19 -44.09
N PRO A 234 -1.42 9.58 -45.11
CA PRO A 234 -0.06 9.13 -44.92
C PRO A 234 0.89 10.29 -44.56
N GLY A 235 1.89 10.02 -43.72
CA GLY A 235 2.90 10.97 -43.31
C GLY A 235 2.86 11.28 -41.80
N PRO A 236 3.58 12.32 -41.36
CA PRO A 236 3.62 12.68 -39.95
C PRO A 236 2.24 13.13 -39.41
N GLY A 237 1.88 12.65 -38.24
CA GLY A 237 0.60 12.95 -37.60
C GLY A 237 0.61 12.76 -36.09
N LEU A 238 -0.58 12.80 -35.49
CA LEU A 238 -0.78 12.66 -34.07
C LEU A 238 -1.82 11.59 -33.75
N LEU A 239 -1.53 10.75 -32.77
CA LEU A 239 -2.55 10.05 -31.98
C LEU A 239 -2.85 10.91 -30.76
N GLU A 240 -4.12 11.21 -30.53
CA GLU A 240 -4.55 12.00 -29.38
C GLU A 240 -5.41 11.11 -28.48
N VAL A 241 -5.09 11.07 -27.19
CA VAL A 241 -5.88 10.37 -26.17
C VAL A 241 -6.53 11.43 -25.28
N ASP A 242 -7.85 11.45 -25.27
CA ASP A 242 -8.63 12.32 -24.39
C ASP A 242 -9.42 11.49 -23.37
N VAL A 243 -9.33 11.89 -22.10
CA VAL A 243 -10.02 11.20 -21.01
C VAL A 243 -10.92 12.18 -20.29
N VAL A 244 -12.20 11.87 -20.30
CA VAL A 244 -13.24 12.67 -19.64
C VAL A 244 -13.67 11.99 -18.34
N LEU A 245 -13.43 12.64 -17.22
CA LEU A 245 -13.85 12.15 -15.89
C LEU A 245 -15.31 12.45 -15.62
N PRO A 246 -15.99 11.64 -14.80
CA PRO A 246 -17.33 11.96 -14.34
C PRO A 246 -17.31 13.22 -13.45
N PRO A 247 -18.43 13.97 -13.39
CA PRO A 247 -18.53 15.15 -12.55
C PRO A 247 -18.22 14.86 -11.09
N GLY A 248 -17.44 15.72 -10.45
CA GLY A 248 -17.02 15.55 -9.06
C GLY A 248 -15.75 14.73 -8.85
N TYR A 249 -15.08 14.34 -9.94
CA TYR A 249 -13.80 13.62 -9.89
C TYR A 249 -12.67 14.42 -10.54
N LYS A 250 -11.45 14.17 -10.08
CA LYS A 250 -10.20 14.69 -10.64
C LYS A 250 -9.22 13.55 -10.86
N VAL A 251 -8.25 13.71 -11.74
CA VAL A 251 -7.11 12.79 -11.84
C VAL A 251 -6.38 12.79 -10.50
N ASN A 252 -5.91 11.61 -10.08
CA ASN A 252 -5.03 11.51 -8.93
C ASN A 252 -3.69 12.15 -9.28
N ASP A 253 -3.26 13.13 -8.49
CA ASP A 253 -2.06 13.93 -8.73
C ASP A 253 -0.78 13.27 -8.16
N VAL A 254 -0.88 12.08 -7.58
CA VAL A 254 0.25 11.32 -7.03
C VAL A 254 0.42 9.93 -7.64
N ALA A 255 -0.64 9.34 -8.22
CA ALA A 255 -0.56 8.05 -8.89
C ALA A 255 -0.33 8.24 -10.40
N PRO A 256 0.56 7.43 -11.03
CA PRO A 256 0.86 7.59 -12.45
C PRO A 256 -0.30 7.12 -13.33
N PHE A 257 -0.70 7.98 -14.27
CA PHE A 257 -1.42 7.56 -15.46
C PHE A 257 -0.49 6.75 -16.34
N SER A 258 -0.92 5.60 -16.84
CA SER A 258 -0.15 4.82 -17.82
C SER A 258 -0.91 4.63 -19.12
N LEU A 259 -0.16 4.67 -20.21
CA LEU A 259 -0.64 4.50 -21.58
C LEU A 259 0.36 3.62 -22.32
N VAL A 260 -0.09 2.43 -22.75
CA VAL A 260 0.73 1.47 -23.49
C VAL A 260 0.08 1.18 -24.83
N TRP A 261 0.86 1.29 -25.90
CA TRP A 261 0.37 1.14 -27.25
C TRP A 261 0.62 -0.25 -27.84
N SER A 262 -0.31 -0.69 -28.65
CA SER A 262 -0.12 -1.84 -29.54
C SER A 262 -0.69 -1.53 -30.93
N VAL A 263 0.09 -1.84 -31.96
CA VAL A 263 -0.26 -1.52 -33.34
C VAL A 263 -0.31 -2.79 -34.20
N GLY A 264 -1.45 -3.03 -34.83
CA GLY A 264 -1.65 -4.09 -35.82
C GLY A 264 -1.73 -3.52 -37.21
N GLY A 265 -1.22 -4.28 -38.22
CA GLY A 265 -1.29 -3.91 -39.63
C GLY A 265 -0.21 -2.94 -40.13
N GLY A 266 0.71 -2.49 -39.28
CA GLY A 266 1.87 -1.68 -39.66
C GLY A 266 1.53 -0.29 -40.21
N VAL A 267 0.34 0.24 -39.93
CA VAL A 267 -0.14 1.53 -40.44
C VAL A 267 0.25 2.72 -39.59
N VAL A 268 0.81 2.49 -38.39
CA VAL A 268 1.30 3.53 -37.45
C VAL A 268 2.69 3.16 -37.01
N GLY A 269 3.64 4.06 -37.19
CA GLY A 269 4.99 4.02 -36.64
C GLY A 269 5.02 4.84 -35.35
N LEU A 270 5.20 4.18 -34.19
CA LEU A 270 5.36 4.79 -32.90
C LEU A 270 6.84 5.10 -32.60
N GLY A 271 7.12 6.22 -31.97
CA GLY A 271 8.45 6.53 -31.45
C GLY A 271 8.76 5.70 -30.17
N PRO A 272 10.02 5.69 -29.74
CA PRO A 272 10.43 4.93 -28.55
C PRO A 272 9.79 5.42 -27.25
N ASP A 273 9.31 6.66 -27.20
CA ASP A 273 8.71 7.30 -26.03
C ASP A 273 7.18 7.40 -26.16
N ALA A 274 6.56 6.55 -26.98
CA ALA A 274 5.12 6.57 -27.19
C ALA A 274 4.35 6.02 -25.98
N ASP A 275 4.91 5.02 -25.32
CA ASP A 275 4.36 4.52 -24.06
C ASP A 275 4.68 5.52 -22.93
N LEU A 276 3.68 5.83 -22.12
CA LEU A 276 3.79 6.87 -21.10
C LEU A 276 3.47 6.34 -19.70
N SER A 277 4.21 6.87 -18.73
CA SER A 277 3.86 6.80 -17.33
C SER A 277 4.08 8.20 -16.73
N VAL A 278 3.01 8.94 -16.47
CA VAL A 278 3.09 10.36 -16.05
C VAL A 278 2.15 10.62 -14.90
N VAL A 279 2.61 11.43 -13.95
CA VAL A 279 1.80 11.93 -12.84
C VAL A 279 1.12 13.22 -13.28
N SER A 280 -0.15 13.41 -12.90
CA SER A 280 -0.98 14.58 -13.26
C SER A 280 -1.00 14.87 -14.76
N PRO A 281 -1.45 13.92 -15.61
CA PRO A 281 -1.53 14.15 -17.04
C PRO A 281 -2.51 15.28 -17.38
N GLU A 282 -2.16 16.07 -18.38
CA GLU A 282 -3.09 17.01 -19.02
C GLU A 282 -3.67 16.37 -20.29
N PHE A 283 -4.99 16.31 -20.39
CA PHE A 283 -5.69 15.77 -21.57
C PHE A 283 -6.14 16.90 -22.52
N PRO A 284 -6.13 16.65 -23.84
CA PRO A 284 -5.69 15.43 -24.52
C PRO A 284 -4.16 15.27 -24.56
N ILE A 285 -3.68 14.03 -24.44
CA ILE A 285 -2.28 13.68 -24.65
C ILE A 285 -2.06 13.44 -26.13
N ALA A 286 -1.08 14.10 -26.73
CA ALA A 286 -0.75 14.00 -28.14
C ALA A 286 0.57 13.25 -28.36
N ILE A 287 0.54 12.13 -29.07
CA ILE A 287 1.69 11.28 -29.42
C ILE A 287 2.04 11.47 -30.89
N PRO A 288 3.24 11.99 -31.22
CA PRO A 288 3.71 12.08 -32.61
C PRO A 288 3.92 10.70 -33.21
N VAL A 289 3.39 10.49 -34.42
CA VAL A 289 3.46 9.21 -35.14
C VAL A 289 3.71 9.43 -36.60
N GLU A 290 4.10 8.34 -37.33
CA GLU A 290 4.16 8.29 -38.76
C GLU A 290 3.07 7.35 -39.28
N PHE A 291 2.17 7.84 -40.12
CA PHE A 291 1.11 7.05 -40.74
C PHE A 291 1.56 6.48 -42.09
N ALA A 292 1.48 5.15 -42.21
CA ALA A 292 1.77 4.44 -43.46
C ALA A 292 0.47 3.99 -44.14
N SER A 293 0.36 4.15 -45.46
CA SER A 293 -0.84 3.77 -46.24
C SER A 293 -1.27 2.33 -45.99
N GLY A 294 -2.54 2.10 -45.75
CA GLY A 294 -3.11 0.77 -45.46
C GLY A 294 -4.27 0.82 -44.46
N SER A 295 -4.60 -0.35 -43.92
CA SER A 295 -5.61 -0.48 -42.89
C SER A 295 -5.04 -1.28 -41.72
N GLY A 296 -5.39 -0.89 -40.49
CA GLY A 296 -4.90 -1.56 -39.31
C GLY A 296 -5.74 -1.20 -38.07
N VAL A 297 -5.28 -1.66 -36.92
CA VAL A 297 -5.88 -1.34 -35.64
C VAL A 297 -4.79 -0.78 -34.73
N VAL A 298 -5.07 0.35 -34.10
CA VAL A 298 -4.27 0.88 -32.98
C VAL A 298 -5.02 0.59 -31.69
N ALA A 299 -4.34 0.03 -30.74
CA ALA A 299 -4.91 -0.13 -29.41
C ALA A 299 -4.05 0.59 -28.36
N ALA A 300 -4.74 1.17 -27.38
CA ALA A 300 -4.18 1.86 -26.24
C ALA A 300 -4.71 1.21 -24.96
N ASP A 301 -3.82 0.65 -24.15
CA ASP A 301 -4.12 0.16 -22.81
C ASP A 301 -3.90 1.30 -21.82
N LEU A 302 -4.98 1.77 -21.20
CA LEU A 302 -4.97 2.86 -20.23
C LEU A 302 -5.15 2.33 -18.82
N THR A 303 -4.37 2.89 -17.87
CA THR A 303 -4.65 2.80 -16.45
C THR A 303 -4.71 4.22 -15.89
N LEU A 304 -5.82 4.56 -15.28
CA LEU A 304 -6.10 5.88 -14.73
C LEU A 304 -6.50 5.76 -13.27
N TYR A 305 -5.85 6.55 -12.43
CA TYR A 305 -6.25 6.76 -11.04
C TYR A 305 -6.95 8.10 -10.93
N TYR A 306 -8.13 8.13 -10.31
CA TYR A 306 -8.92 9.35 -10.16
C TYR A 306 -9.65 9.36 -8.82
N CYS A 307 -9.84 10.55 -8.24
CA CYS A 307 -10.34 10.71 -6.88
C CYS A 307 -11.52 11.68 -6.86
N GLU A 308 -12.40 11.52 -5.87
CA GLU A 308 -13.43 12.51 -5.57
C GLU A 308 -12.81 13.87 -5.21
N THR A 309 -13.49 14.96 -5.56
CA THR A 309 -13.05 16.32 -5.22
C THR A 309 -13.48 16.79 -3.83
N GLY A 310 -14.04 15.91 -3.00
CA GLY A 310 -14.58 16.19 -1.66
C GLY A 310 -13.55 16.08 -0.53
N ALA A 311 -14.02 16.26 0.70
CA ALA A 311 -13.18 16.20 1.92
C ALA A 311 -12.75 14.77 2.30
N THR A 312 -13.54 13.77 1.92
CA THR A 312 -13.16 12.34 1.98
C THR A 312 -12.89 11.90 0.57
N GLN A 313 -11.62 11.80 0.20
CA GLN A 313 -11.23 11.47 -1.18
C GLN A 313 -11.21 9.95 -1.38
N LEU A 314 -12.31 9.39 -1.86
CA LEU A 314 -12.26 8.03 -2.40
C LEU A 314 -11.51 8.08 -3.73
N CYS A 315 -10.39 7.36 -3.82
CA CYS A 315 -9.65 7.19 -5.07
C CYS A 315 -9.98 5.85 -5.71
N LEU A 316 -10.15 5.88 -7.02
CA LEU A 316 -10.54 4.75 -7.84
C LEU A 316 -9.50 4.50 -8.92
N VAL A 317 -9.43 3.27 -9.39
CA VAL A 317 -8.64 2.91 -10.56
C VAL A 317 -9.57 2.45 -11.66
N ASP A 318 -9.34 2.95 -12.87
CA ASP A 318 -10.01 2.48 -14.07
C ASP A 318 -9.00 1.99 -15.10
N ARG A 319 -9.36 0.93 -15.79
CA ARG A 319 -8.56 0.31 -16.83
C ARG A 319 -9.40 0.01 -18.02
N VAL A 320 -8.90 0.38 -19.19
CA VAL A 320 -9.60 0.16 -20.45
C VAL A 320 -8.60 -0.07 -21.57
N ARG A 321 -8.93 -0.96 -22.48
CA ARG A 321 -8.28 -1.10 -23.76
C ARG A 321 -9.14 -0.40 -24.82
N LEU A 322 -8.63 0.69 -25.40
CA LEU A 322 -9.27 1.38 -26.53
C LEU A 322 -8.76 0.76 -27.83
N GLU A 323 -9.65 0.32 -28.71
CA GLU A 323 -9.31 -0.17 -30.04
C GLU A 323 -9.87 0.78 -31.11
N LEU A 324 -8.98 1.35 -31.92
CA LEU A 324 -9.32 2.24 -33.03
C LEU A 324 -8.94 1.58 -34.34
N ALA A 325 -9.94 1.24 -35.14
CA ALA A 325 -9.71 0.82 -36.53
C ALA A 325 -9.30 2.03 -37.38
N MET A 326 -8.23 1.90 -38.16
CA MET A 326 -7.67 2.99 -38.96
C MET A 326 -7.60 2.64 -40.45
N GLU A 327 -7.96 3.59 -41.26
CA GLU A 327 -7.70 3.60 -42.70
C GLU A 327 -6.77 4.77 -43.01
N VAL A 328 -5.56 4.47 -43.50
CA VAL A 328 -4.58 5.48 -43.89
C VAL A 328 -4.57 5.64 -45.42
N ARG A 329 -5.15 6.73 -45.91
CA ARG A 329 -5.26 7.05 -47.34
C ARG A 329 -5.28 8.55 -47.59
N ALA A 330 -5.05 8.92 -48.86
CA ALA A 330 -5.11 10.32 -49.29
C ALA A 330 -6.48 10.95 -48.97
N GLY A 331 -6.47 12.19 -48.50
CA GLY A 331 -7.66 12.97 -48.13
C GLY A 331 -8.14 12.77 -46.70
N GLY A 332 -7.47 11.96 -45.87
CA GLY A 332 -7.70 11.87 -44.42
C GLY A 332 -7.12 13.04 -43.65
N GLY A 333 -7.41 13.10 -42.35
CA GLY A 333 -6.83 14.05 -41.43
C GLY A 333 -5.38 13.72 -41.06
N SER A 334 -4.72 14.59 -40.31
CA SER A 334 -3.38 14.34 -39.73
C SER A 334 -3.44 13.91 -38.26
N ARG A 335 -4.63 13.68 -37.73
CA ARG A 335 -4.86 13.32 -36.30
C ARG A 335 -5.88 12.21 -36.22
N ALA A 336 -5.69 11.32 -35.25
CA ALA A 336 -6.69 10.34 -34.84
C ALA A 336 -6.90 10.46 -33.32
N LEU A 337 -8.17 10.60 -32.90
CA LEU A 337 -8.56 10.80 -31.51
C LEU A 337 -9.08 9.47 -30.92
N LEU A 338 -8.55 9.13 -29.76
CA LEU A 338 -9.07 8.08 -28.88
C LEU A 338 -9.71 8.78 -27.67
N GLU A 339 -11.03 8.91 -27.69
CA GLU A 339 -11.77 9.54 -26.60
C GLU A 339 -12.32 8.47 -25.65
N TYR A 340 -12.12 8.67 -24.37
CA TYR A 340 -12.61 7.80 -23.32
C TYR A 340 -13.35 8.59 -22.23
N ALA A 341 -14.64 8.33 -22.09
CA ALA A 341 -15.41 8.82 -20.96
C ALA A 341 -15.43 7.76 -19.85
N VAL A 342 -14.80 8.07 -18.72
CA VAL A 342 -14.78 7.19 -17.55
C VAL A 342 -16.19 7.00 -17.03
N PRO A 343 -16.70 5.77 -16.88
CA PRO A 343 -18.04 5.55 -16.36
C PRO A 343 -18.13 6.00 -14.90
N PRO A 344 -19.29 6.57 -14.48
CA PRO A 344 -19.48 6.88 -13.07
C PRO A 344 -19.39 5.60 -12.23
N PRO A 345 -18.77 5.65 -11.04
CA PRO A 345 -18.69 4.50 -10.15
C PRO A 345 -20.08 3.93 -9.85
N ALA A 346 -20.17 2.61 -9.76
CA ALA A 346 -21.37 1.94 -9.30
C ALA A 346 -21.62 2.35 -7.83
N GLY A 347 -22.76 2.99 -7.57
CA GLY A 347 -23.15 3.45 -6.24
C GLY A 347 -23.47 2.31 -5.27
#